data_eeddf3d4a05bcabe5b215b3af1357a84
#
_entry.id   eeddf3d4a05bcabe5b215b3af1357a84
#
_cell.length_a   1.000
_cell.length_b   1.000
_cell.length_c   1.000
_cell.angle_alpha   90.00
_cell.angle_beta   90.00
_cell.angle_gamma   90.00
#
_symmetry.space_group_name_H-M   'P 1'
#
loop_
_entity.id
_entity.type
_entity.pdbx_description
1 polymer ?
#
loop_
_entity_poly.entity_id
_entity_poly.type
_entity_poly.pdbx_seq_one_letter_code
_entity_poly.pdbx_strand_id
1 'polypeptide(L)'
;MIPARMSIVTLGVADLDRSIAFYLALGWERCASSVDGEICWFKTADTYLGLFPYQELAGDARIPSASRGSFGGITLAICLERPEDVDVALRTAVEAGATLLKPSTDVGFGQSGYFADPDGYAWEVAHNPAFPIGDDGRITIP
;
A
#
# COMPACT_ATOMS: atom_id res chain seq x y z
N MET A 1 16.54 -18.13 15.74
CA MET A 1 15.74 -18.35 14.50
C MET A 1 14.71 -17.24 14.41
N ILE A 2 14.53 -16.68 13.23
CA ILE A 2 13.54 -15.63 12.99
C ILE A 2 12.43 -16.23 12.11
N PRO A 3 11.16 -16.19 12.55
CA PRO A 3 10.06 -16.73 11.74
C PRO A 3 9.86 -15.92 10.46
N ALA A 4 9.58 -16.61 9.35
CA ALA A 4 9.36 -16.00 8.04
C ALA A 4 7.93 -15.42 7.97
N ARG A 5 7.76 -14.20 8.46
CA ARG A 5 6.50 -13.46 8.39
C ARG A 5 6.75 -11.95 8.46
N MET A 6 5.90 -11.20 7.79
CA MET A 6 5.85 -9.74 7.91
C MET A 6 4.56 -9.35 8.64
N SER A 7 4.68 -8.84 9.86
CA SER A 7 3.51 -8.52 10.68
C SER A 7 2.97 -7.13 10.38
N ILE A 8 3.85 -6.17 10.16
CA ILE A 8 3.48 -4.78 9.89
C ILE A 8 4.43 -4.21 8.84
N VAL A 9 3.89 -3.51 7.85
CA VAL A 9 4.65 -2.65 6.95
C VAL A 9 4.35 -1.21 7.35
N THR A 10 5.36 -0.47 7.80
CA THR A 10 5.17 0.93 8.22
C THR A 10 5.76 1.87 7.17
N LEU A 11 4.95 2.82 6.72
CA LEU A 11 5.33 3.87 5.79
C LEU A 11 5.58 5.17 6.56
N GLY A 12 6.73 5.79 6.34
CA GLY A 12 7.03 7.12 6.81
C GLY A 12 6.31 8.16 5.94
N VAL A 13 5.48 9.00 6.53
CA VAL A 13 4.63 9.96 5.81
C VAL A 13 4.94 11.40 6.23
N ALA A 14 4.78 12.34 5.28
CA ALA A 14 5.02 13.75 5.54
C ALA A 14 3.88 14.40 6.32
N ASP A 15 2.63 14.00 6.02
CA ASP A 15 1.40 14.50 6.65
C ASP A 15 0.52 13.31 7.02
N LEU A 16 0.51 12.97 8.30
CA LEU A 16 -0.20 11.79 8.80
C LEU A 16 -1.71 11.86 8.52
N ASP A 17 -2.33 13.01 8.76
CA ASP A 17 -3.78 13.17 8.55
C ASP A 17 -4.17 13.04 7.08
N ARG A 18 -3.37 13.60 6.18
CA ARG A 18 -3.56 13.45 4.72
C ARG A 18 -3.45 11.99 4.30
N SER A 19 -2.45 11.28 4.79
CA SER A 19 -2.25 9.86 4.47
C SER A 19 -3.38 9.00 5.02
N ILE A 20 -3.81 9.24 6.25
CA ILE A 20 -4.97 8.55 6.84
C ILE A 20 -6.22 8.77 5.99
N ALA A 21 -6.51 10.02 5.61
CA ALA A 21 -7.67 10.34 4.78
C ALA A 21 -7.64 9.60 3.44
N PHE A 22 -6.47 9.48 2.83
CA PHE A 22 -6.28 8.73 1.57
C PHE A 22 -6.70 7.26 1.71
N TYR A 23 -6.13 6.53 2.69
CA TYR A 23 -6.42 5.10 2.85
C TYR A 23 -7.87 4.85 3.31
N LEU A 24 -8.46 5.74 4.12
CA LEU A 24 -9.88 5.70 4.42
C LEU A 24 -10.73 5.86 3.16
N ALA A 25 -10.34 6.75 2.23
CA ALA A 25 -11.04 6.97 0.97
C ALA A 25 -10.95 5.76 0.02
N LEU A 26 -9.93 4.90 0.18
CA LEU A 26 -9.89 3.59 -0.49
C LEU A 26 -10.88 2.57 0.09
N GLY A 27 -11.52 2.89 1.22
CA GLY A 27 -12.42 1.97 1.92
C GLY A 27 -11.71 1.07 2.95
N TRP A 28 -10.46 1.38 3.31
CA TRP A 28 -9.72 0.58 4.28
C TRP A 28 -10.12 0.92 5.71
N GLU A 29 -10.09 -0.10 6.58
CA GLU A 29 -10.53 0.03 7.97
C GLU A 29 -9.35 0.38 8.88
N ARG A 30 -9.52 1.49 9.59
CA ARG A 30 -8.55 1.93 10.61
C ARG A 30 -8.69 1.09 11.87
N CYS A 31 -7.56 0.62 12.41
CA CYS A 31 -7.53 -0.10 13.68
C CYS A 31 -7.81 0.83 14.86
N ALA A 32 -8.60 0.36 15.82
CA ALA A 32 -8.97 1.12 17.01
C ALA A 32 -7.77 1.47 17.91
N SER A 33 -6.68 0.70 17.84
CA SER A 33 -5.45 0.97 18.59
C SER A 33 -4.62 2.11 18.03
N SER A 34 -5.00 2.68 16.89
CA SER A 34 -4.33 3.87 16.32
C SER A 34 -4.42 5.05 17.27
N VAL A 35 -3.36 5.86 17.31
CA VAL A 35 -3.26 7.04 18.19
C VAL A 35 -3.26 8.30 17.34
N ASP A 36 -4.25 9.16 17.52
CA ASP A 36 -4.41 10.39 16.75
C ASP A 36 -3.15 11.27 16.84
N GLY A 37 -2.70 11.74 15.68
CA GLY A 37 -1.50 12.58 15.56
C GLY A 37 -0.17 11.85 15.73
N GLU A 38 -0.17 10.56 16.05
CA GLU A 38 1.05 9.79 16.30
C GLU A 38 1.24 8.65 15.33
N ILE A 39 0.31 7.69 15.30
CA ILE A 39 0.41 6.50 14.45
C ILE A 39 -0.97 5.99 14.05
N CYS A 40 -1.08 5.48 12.83
CA CYS A 40 -2.30 4.84 12.36
C CYS A 40 -1.98 3.46 11.78
N TRP A 41 -2.79 2.47 12.12
CA TRP A 41 -2.75 1.16 11.50
C TRP A 41 -4.03 0.87 10.75
N PHE A 42 -3.88 0.25 9.58
CA PHE A 42 -4.96 -0.32 8.77
C PHE A 42 -4.81 -1.83 8.71
N LYS A 43 -5.93 -2.53 8.82
CA LYS A 43 -5.96 -3.97 8.67
C LYS A 43 -5.96 -4.33 7.18
N THR A 44 -5.07 -5.25 6.79
CA THR A 44 -5.11 -5.90 5.47
C THR A 44 -5.37 -7.39 5.63
N ALA A 45 -5.49 -8.14 4.54
CA ALA A 45 -5.73 -9.58 4.59
C ALA A 45 -4.54 -10.36 5.20
N ASP A 46 -3.32 -9.89 4.93
CA ASP A 46 -2.09 -10.63 5.27
C ASP A 46 -1.31 -10.02 6.42
N THR A 47 -1.32 -8.71 6.55
CA THR A 47 -0.51 -7.95 7.49
C THR A 47 -1.25 -6.67 7.90
N TYR A 48 -0.55 -5.76 8.55
CA TYR A 48 -1.06 -4.43 8.85
C TYR A 48 -0.21 -3.39 8.11
N LEU A 49 -0.87 -2.34 7.61
CA LEU A 49 -0.18 -1.15 7.12
C LEU A 49 -0.14 -0.13 8.25
N GLY A 50 1.07 0.30 8.64
CA GLY A 50 1.29 1.39 9.58
C GLY A 50 1.62 2.68 8.84
N LEU A 51 1.10 3.79 9.32
CA LEU A 51 1.48 5.15 8.90
C LEU A 51 2.08 5.87 10.10
N PHE A 52 3.27 6.42 9.93
CA PHE A 52 4.02 7.07 10.99
C PHE A 52 4.76 8.30 10.43
N PRO A 53 4.87 9.42 11.15
CA PRO A 53 5.61 10.56 10.64
C PRO A 53 7.03 10.17 10.23
N TYR A 54 7.45 10.57 9.04
CA TYR A 54 8.72 10.12 8.43
C TYR A 54 9.93 10.34 9.33
N GLN A 55 10.06 11.53 9.93
CA GLN A 55 11.18 11.86 10.78
C GLN A 55 11.21 11.01 12.07
N GLU A 56 10.04 10.75 12.63
CA GLU A 56 9.92 9.92 13.83
C GLU A 56 10.20 8.45 13.53
N LEU A 57 9.77 7.95 12.36
CA LEU A 57 10.09 6.59 11.92
C LEU A 57 11.60 6.42 11.71
N ALA A 58 12.25 7.38 11.07
CA ALA A 58 13.70 7.36 10.88
C ALA A 58 14.43 7.40 12.22
N GLY A 59 13.98 8.25 13.16
CA GLY A 59 14.54 8.35 14.50
C GLY A 59 14.39 7.06 15.32
N ASP A 60 13.23 6.43 15.23
CA ASP A 60 12.96 5.17 15.91
C ASP A 60 13.88 4.04 15.39
N ALA A 61 14.10 3.99 14.08
CA ALA A 61 15.01 3.05 13.45
C ALA A 61 16.50 3.44 13.58
N ARG A 62 16.79 4.61 14.14
CA ARG A 62 18.15 5.19 14.22
C ARG A 62 18.83 5.33 12.86
N ILE A 63 18.06 5.69 11.86
CA ILE A 63 18.52 5.96 10.50
C ILE A 63 18.60 7.49 10.33
N PRO A 64 19.72 8.04 9.84
CA PRO A 64 19.78 9.46 9.54
C PRO A 64 18.65 9.86 8.58
N SER A 65 17.82 10.82 9.01
CA SER A 65 16.71 11.27 8.19
C SER A 65 17.18 12.39 7.27
N ALA A 66 17.09 12.12 5.96
CA ALA A 66 17.14 13.12 4.92
C ALA A 66 15.77 13.18 4.25
N SER A 67 15.52 14.16 3.38
CA SER A 67 14.35 14.11 2.51
C SER A 67 14.37 12.82 1.70
N ARG A 68 13.21 12.15 1.55
CA ARG A 68 13.09 10.96 0.70
C ARG A 68 13.60 11.25 -0.70
N GLY A 69 14.40 10.33 -1.23
CA GLY A 69 14.77 10.33 -2.64
C GLY A 69 13.58 9.97 -3.54
N SER A 70 13.83 9.89 -4.85
CA SER A 70 12.79 9.62 -5.85
C SER A 70 12.19 8.22 -5.74
N PHE A 71 13.00 7.18 -5.50
CA PHE A 71 12.54 5.80 -5.39
C PHE A 71 13.30 5.05 -4.30
N GLY A 72 12.57 4.51 -3.34
CA GLY A 72 13.15 3.78 -2.21
C GLY A 72 13.43 2.29 -2.46
N GLY A 73 13.21 1.79 -3.68
CA GLY A 73 13.44 0.37 -4.01
C GLY A 73 12.33 -0.57 -3.52
N ILE A 74 11.16 -0.04 -3.15
CA ILE A 74 10.02 -0.82 -2.65
C ILE A 74 8.78 -0.46 -3.43
N THR A 75 8.04 -1.46 -3.87
CA THR A 75 6.65 -1.33 -4.28
C THR A 75 5.78 -2.28 -3.46
N LEU A 76 4.54 -1.88 -3.22
CA LEU A 76 3.53 -2.72 -2.61
C LEU A 76 2.55 -3.15 -3.69
N ALA A 77 1.88 -4.29 -3.52
CA ALA A 77 0.96 -4.78 -4.54
C ALA A 77 -0.38 -5.17 -3.92
N ILE A 78 -1.44 -4.88 -4.67
CA ILE A 78 -2.80 -5.32 -4.42
C ILE A 78 -3.19 -6.22 -5.58
N CYS A 79 -3.47 -7.50 -5.31
CA CYS A 79 -3.96 -8.44 -6.30
C CYS A 79 -5.48 -8.49 -6.26
N LEU A 80 -6.10 -8.54 -7.43
CA LEU A 80 -7.54 -8.53 -7.61
C LEU A 80 -8.00 -9.79 -8.34
N GLU A 81 -9.24 -10.18 -8.09
CA GLU A 81 -9.84 -11.42 -8.60
C GLU A 81 -10.10 -11.38 -10.11
N ARG A 82 -10.31 -10.18 -10.67
CA ARG A 82 -10.69 -10.04 -12.09
C ARG A 82 -9.86 -8.97 -12.79
N PRO A 83 -9.51 -9.18 -14.07
CA PRO A 83 -8.68 -8.20 -14.80
C PRO A 83 -9.36 -6.85 -14.98
N GLU A 84 -10.68 -6.80 -15.14
CA GLU A 84 -11.44 -5.55 -15.30
C GLU A 84 -11.45 -4.69 -14.03
N ASP A 85 -11.23 -5.28 -12.87
CA ASP A 85 -11.19 -4.56 -11.59
C ASP A 85 -9.93 -3.73 -11.42
N VAL A 86 -8.86 -4.01 -12.17
CA VAL A 86 -7.60 -3.26 -12.11
C VAL A 86 -7.80 -1.79 -12.49
N ASP A 87 -8.47 -1.53 -13.59
CA ASP A 87 -8.75 -0.15 -14.02
C ASP A 87 -9.68 0.57 -13.03
N VAL A 88 -10.69 -0.13 -12.52
CA VAL A 88 -11.62 0.43 -11.52
C VAL A 88 -10.86 0.83 -10.26
N ALA A 89 -9.98 -0.04 -9.75
CA ALA A 89 -9.19 0.25 -8.55
C ALA A 89 -8.23 1.44 -8.76
N LEU A 90 -7.58 1.53 -9.91
CA LEU A 90 -6.71 2.67 -10.23
C LEU A 90 -7.49 3.99 -10.27
N ARG A 91 -8.69 4.00 -10.86
CA ARG A 91 -9.54 5.19 -10.85
C ARG A 91 -9.97 5.57 -9.43
N THR A 92 -10.37 4.60 -8.63
CA THR A 92 -10.71 4.81 -7.22
C THR A 92 -9.56 5.45 -6.45
N ALA A 93 -8.34 4.95 -6.66
CA ALA A 93 -7.15 5.52 -6.01
C ALA A 93 -6.91 6.98 -6.44
N VAL A 94 -7.05 7.28 -7.72
CA VAL A 94 -6.89 8.66 -8.24
C VAL A 94 -7.95 9.59 -7.65
N GLU A 95 -9.20 9.15 -7.58
CA GLU A 95 -10.29 9.91 -6.95
C GLU A 95 -10.04 10.15 -5.45
N ALA A 96 -9.35 9.24 -4.78
CA ALA A 96 -8.93 9.37 -3.39
C ALA A 96 -7.71 10.27 -3.17
N GLY A 97 -7.02 10.68 -4.24
CA GLY A 97 -5.86 11.58 -4.17
C GLY A 97 -4.54 10.98 -4.60
N ALA A 98 -4.53 9.77 -5.17
CA ALA A 98 -3.32 9.16 -5.72
C ALA A 98 -2.92 9.80 -7.06
N THR A 99 -1.65 9.63 -7.41
CA THR A 99 -1.14 9.92 -8.75
C THR A 99 -1.08 8.63 -9.56
N LEU A 100 -1.69 8.62 -10.74
CA LEU A 100 -1.56 7.49 -11.67
C LEU A 100 -0.13 7.47 -12.22
N LEU A 101 0.57 6.34 -12.01
CA LEU A 101 1.92 6.14 -12.53
C LEU A 101 1.90 5.34 -13.83
N LYS A 102 1.05 4.32 -13.90
CA LYS A 102 0.91 3.46 -15.06
C LYS A 102 -0.55 3.00 -15.18
N PRO A 103 -1.21 3.22 -16.32
CA PRO A 103 -2.57 2.75 -16.53
C PRO A 103 -2.64 1.23 -16.59
N SER A 104 -3.83 0.67 -16.36
CA SER A 104 -4.07 -0.77 -16.53
C SER A 104 -3.66 -1.21 -17.93
N THR A 105 -2.79 -2.20 -18.00
CA THR A 105 -2.19 -2.69 -19.24
C THR A 105 -2.05 -4.20 -19.18
N ASP A 106 -2.28 -4.86 -20.31
CA ASP A 106 -1.93 -6.27 -20.46
C ASP A 106 -0.41 -6.42 -20.44
N VAL A 107 0.09 -7.21 -19.50
CA VAL A 107 1.54 -7.43 -19.30
C VAL A 107 1.96 -8.87 -19.66
N GLY A 108 1.09 -9.61 -20.38
CA GLY A 108 1.35 -10.96 -20.85
C GLY A 108 0.90 -12.05 -19.87
N PHE A 109 1.13 -11.90 -18.57
CA PHE A 109 0.64 -12.81 -17.54
C PHE A 109 -0.73 -12.41 -16.97
N GLY A 110 -1.18 -11.19 -17.20
CA GLY A 110 -2.42 -10.62 -16.68
C GLY A 110 -2.51 -9.12 -16.91
N GLN A 111 -3.24 -8.43 -16.05
CA GLN A 111 -3.37 -6.96 -16.05
C GLN A 111 -2.57 -6.37 -14.91
N SER A 112 -1.91 -5.25 -15.16
CA SER A 112 -1.17 -4.51 -14.14
C SER A 112 -1.18 -3.01 -14.41
N GLY A 113 -1.25 -2.24 -13.36
CA GLY A 113 -1.07 -0.79 -13.36
C GLY A 113 -0.49 -0.33 -12.03
N TYR A 114 -0.16 0.95 -11.91
CA TYR A 114 0.46 1.51 -10.71
C TYR A 114 -0.14 2.86 -10.35
N PHE A 115 -0.29 3.12 -9.06
CA PHE A 115 -0.51 4.47 -8.53
C PHE A 115 0.53 4.79 -7.45
N ALA A 116 0.77 6.08 -7.23
CA ALA A 116 1.51 6.55 -6.07
C ALA A 116 0.53 7.12 -5.05
N ASP A 117 0.71 6.77 -3.77
CA ASP A 117 -0.02 7.40 -2.69
C ASP A 117 0.42 8.87 -2.50
N PRO A 118 -0.19 9.67 -1.60
CA PRO A 118 0.18 11.06 -1.41
C PRO A 118 1.65 11.32 -1.05
N ASP A 119 2.35 10.32 -0.53
CA ASP A 119 3.77 10.39 -0.19
C ASP A 119 4.69 9.84 -1.28
N GLY A 120 4.13 9.37 -2.40
CA GLY A 120 4.88 8.83 -3.52
C GLY A 120 5.21 7.34 -3.38
N TYR A 121 4.64 6.63 -2.43
CA TYR A 121 4.78 5.18 -2.37
C TYR A 121 4.04 4.52 -3.52
N ALA A 122 4.76 3.70 -4.28
CA ALA A 122 4.22 3.04 -5.47
C ALA A 122 3.47 1.76 -5.07
N TRP A 123 2.21 1.69 -5.51
CA TRP A 123 1.35 0.52 -5.39
C TRP A 123 1.07 -0.05 -6.77
N GLU A 124 1.39 -1.33 -6.94
CA GLU A 124 0.91 -2.11 -8.07
C GLU A 124 -0.51 -2.58 -7.81
N VAL A 125 -1.37 -2.48 -8.80
CA VAL A 125 -2.69 -3.12 -8.81
C VAL A 125 -2.68 -4.13 -9.96
N ALA A 126 -2.86 -5.40 -9.65
CA ALA A 126 -2.69 -6.46 -10.64
C ALA A 126 -3.76 -7.56 -10.53
N HIS A 127 -4.06 -8.17 -11.65
CA HIS A 127 -4.70 -9.47 -11.74
C HIS A 127 -3.76 -10.45 -12.42
N ASN A 128 -3.44 -11.54 -11.74
CA ASN A 128 -2.68 -12.63 -12.31
C ASN A 128 -3.46 -13.94 -12.12
N PRO A 129 -3.95 -14.57 -13.20
CA PRO A 129 -4.75 -15.80 -13.07
C PRO A 129 -3.96 -16.97 -12.48
N ALA A 130 -2.62 -16.91 -12.47
CA ALA A 130 -1.77 -17.93 -11.85
C ALA A 130 -1.66 -17.78 -10.33
N PHE A 131 -2.13 -16.66 -9.77
CA PHE A 131 -2.09 -16.36 -8.33
C PHE A 131 -3.52 -16.31 -7.77
N PRO A 132 -4.14 -17.46 -7.47
CA PRO A 132 -5.51 -17.49 -6.98
C PRO A 132 -5.62 -16.78 -5.63
N ILE A 133 -6.76 -16.11 -5.42
CA ILE A 133 -7.09 -15.41 -4.18
C ILE A 133 -8.14 -16.24 -3.43
N GLY A 134 -7.85 -16.56 -2.17
CA GLY A 134 -8.78 -17.29 -1.31
C GLY A 134 -9.89 -16.40 -0.76
N ASP A 135 -10.88 -17.02 -0.11
CA ASP A 135 -12.00 -16.30 0.53
C ASP A 135 -11.54 -15.35 1.65
N ASP A 136 -10.34 -15.57 2.18
CA ASP A 136 -9.70 -14.71 3.18
C ASP A 136 -8.95 -13.51 2.56
N GLY A 137 -8.98 -13.36 1.22
CA GLY A 137 -8.30 -12.30 0.49
C GLY A 137 -6.80 -12.50 0.26
N ARG A 138 -6.26 -13.66 0.64
CA ARG A 138 -4.84 -13.97 0.46
C ARG A 138 -4.57 -14.63 -0.87
N ILE A 139 -3.48 -14.22 -1.53
CA ILE A 139 -3.01 -14.90 -2.74
C ILE A 139 -2.22 -16.15 -2.39
N THR A 140 -2.19 -17.07 -3.34
CA THR A 140 -1.26 -18.20 -3.35
C THR A 140 -0.33 -18.05 -4.55
N ILE A 141 0.96 -18.03 -4.29
CA ILE A 141 1.98 -18.08 -5.35
C ILE A 141 2.49 -19.52 -5.40
N PRO A 142 2.19 -20.27 -6.48
CA PRO A 142 2.59 -21.67 -6.60
C PRO A 142 4.09 -21.86 -6.61
#